data_493e9b3de880be6fe318dd5c573566c2
#
_entry.id   493e9b3de880be6fe318dd5c573566c2
#
_cell.length_a   1.000
_cell.length_b   1.000
_cell.length_c   1.000
_cell.angle_alpha   90.00
_cell.angle_beta   90.00
_cell.angle_gamma   90.00
#
_symmetry.space_group_name_H-M   'P 1'
#
loop_
_entity.id
_entity.type
_entity.pdbx_description
1 polymer ?
#
loop_
_entity_poly.entity_id
_entity_poly.type
_entity_poly.pdbx_seq_one_letter_code
_entity_poly.pdbx_strand_id
1 'polypeptide(L)'
;MKFILRIAFFNVISMIGLTAQVEAARIRVAIPSTTHAVLAFTTTRDKGYYREEGLDVELILMSAPIASRALLGGDVEVATVGGAGLPPVLSGAPLRFVFTTYSRPMFWLFGKPEIRSIKELKGKKVGVSGIGSGPDSLLREALRRNGLEGGRDVLILSLGVMPTIYSGLQAGIVDAAMLSPPFTFRAEENGFREVIAFTKQDLVELQGSILVKEGFLQSDPATLEKFIRATSKGFLYIKQNRAGTIPILGRYLQVNADLAAKAYDQVVRPAMTQDGTLNEELQKKAVEHVLKRLDVKEPPALGRIFDFSLTRKVAADLQTKGWKPGA
;
A
#
# COMPACT_ATOMS: atom_id res chain seq x y z
N MET A 1 19.84 51.66 73.06
CA MET A 1 19.87 50.23 72.66
C MET A 1 18.99 50.05 71.48
N LYS A 2 19.51 50.00 70.22
CA LYS A 2 18.74 49.92 69.00
C LYS A 2 18.97 48.50 68.35
N PHE A 3 17.92 47.69 68.35
CA PHE A 3 17.93 46.38 67.65
C PHE A 3 17.68 46.60 66.16
N ILE A 4 18.62 46.19 65.32
CA ILE A 4 18.48 46.21 63.89
C ILE A 4 18.10 44.79 63.47
N LEU A 5 16.88 44.60 62.95
CA LEU A 5 16.32 43.39 62.41
C LEU A 5 16.74 43.30 60.92
N ARG A 6 17.65 42.34 60.56
CA ARG A 6 18.02 42.05 59.19
C ARG A 6 17.02 41.03 58.63
N ILE A 7 16.19 41.48 57.67
CA ILE A 7 15.32 40.63 56.91
C ILE A 7 16.17 40.09 55.70
N ALA A 8 16.42 38.80 55.70
CA ALA A 8 17.03 38.11 54.56
C ALA A 8 15.96 37.77 53.53
N PHE A 9 15.99 38.40 52.35
CA PHE A 9 15.13 38.06 51.19
C PHE A 9 15.74 36.82 50.50
N PHE A 10 15.06 35.69 50.65
CA PHE A 10 15.37 34.50 49.89
C PHE A 10 14.67 34.58 48.51
N ASN A 11 15.45 34.90 47.46
CA ASN A 11 14.96 34.84 46.07
C ASN A 11 14.93 33.37 45.63
N VAL A 12 13.73 32.77 45.67
CA VAL A 12 13.47 31.48 45.00
C VAL A 12 13.21 31.78 43.54
N ILE A 13 14.24 31.63 42.70
CA ILE A 13 14.09 31.62 41.26
C ILE A 13 13.44 30.27 40.87
N SER A 14 12.10 30.31 40.71
CA SER A 14 11.35 29.21 40.09
C SER A 14 11.83 29.06 38.61
N MET A 15 12.70 28.11 38.38
CA MET A 15 13.03 27.63 37.03
C MET A 15 11.78 26.92 36.45
N ILE A 16 10.90 27.69 35.83
CA ILE A 16 9.83 27.14 35.01
C ILE A 16 10.54 26.54 33.77
N GLY A 17 10.78 25.24 33.82
CA GLY A 17 11.24 24.49 32.67
C GLY A 17 10.17 24.59 31.56
N LEU A 18 10.40 25.45 30.56
CA LEU A 18 9.67 25.39 29.29
C LEU A 18 10.02 24.05 28.64
N THR A 19 9.21 23.03 28.90
CA THR A 19 9.19 21.87 28.03
C THR A 19 8.60 22.34 26.70
N ALA A 20 9.46 22.68 25.75
CA ALA A 20 9.03 22.88 24.37
C ALA A 20 8.33 21.57 23.95
N GLN A 21 7.00 21.58 23.88
CA GLN A 21 6.25 20.51 23.23
C GLN A 21 6.71 20.52 21.77
N VAL A 22 7.55 19.54 21.41
CA VAL A 22 7.87 19.30 20.00
C VAL A 22 6.56 18.89 19.35
N GLU A 23 5.96 19.79 18.59
CA GLU A 23 4.75 19.49 17.81
C GLU A 23 5.04 18.33 16.88
N ALA A 24 4.20 17.31 16.92
CA ALA A 24 4.37 16.12 16.09
C ALA A 24 4.28 16.52 14.61
N ALA A 25 5.25 16.11 13.82
CA ALA A 25 5.25 16.38 12.38
C ALA A 25 4.04 15.69 11.74
N ARG A 26 3.18 16.49 11.08
CA ARG A 26 1.98 15.98 10.41
C ARG A 26 2.32 15.41 9.05
N ILE A 27 1.85 14.18 8.76
CA ILE A 27 1.98 13.53 7.45
C ILE A 27 0.60 13.04 7.01
N ARG A 28 0.16 13.52 5.85
CA ARG A 28 -1.06 13.07 5.18
C ARG A 28 -0.70 11.97 4.19
N VAL A 29 -1.34 10.81 4.34
CA VAL A 29 -1.09 9.62 3.55
C VAL A 29 -2.33 9.26 2.75
N ALA A 30 -2.28 9.36 1.44
CA ALA A 30 -3.34 8.88 0.56
C ALA A 30 -3.32 7.36 0.46
N ILE A 31 -4.43 6.72 0.82
CA ILE A 31 -4.63 5.27 0.72
C ILE A 31 -5.75 4.95 -0.28
N PRO A 32 -5.55 3.99 -1.22
CA PRO A 32 -6.54 3.73 -2.29
C PRO A 32 -7.69 2.82 -1.85
N SER A 33 -7.57 2.18 -0.70
CA SER A 33 -8.56 1.24 -0.19
C SER A 33 -8.35 0.97 1.29
N THR A 34 -9.27 0.24 1.91
CA THR A 34 -9.17 -0.27 3.28
C THR A 34 -8.94 -1.80 3.28
N THR A 35 -8.24 -2.32 2.27
CA THR A 35 -7.94 -3.75 2.12
C THR A 35 -6.57 -4.09 2.71
N HIS A 36 -6.19 -5.39 2.61
CA HIS A 36 -4.87 -5.88 3.00
C HIS A 36 -3.68 -5.07 2.42
N ALA A 37 -3.87 -4.39 1.28
CA ALA A 37 -2.81 -3.59 0.65
C ALA A 37 -2.27 -2.48 1.56
N VAL A 38 -3.09 -1.93 2.46
CA VAL A 38 -2.70 -0.87 3.40
C VAL A 38 -2.50 -1.37 4.84
N LEU A 39 -2.49 -2.69 5.03
CA LEU A 39 -2.40 -3.32 6.36
C LEU A 39 -1.15 -2.86 7.14
N ALA A 40 -0.01 -2.65 6.47
CA ALA A 40 1.19 -2.15 7.13
C ALA A 40 0.97 -0.78 7.77
N PHE A 41 0.33 0.15 7.04
CA PHE A 41 0.09 1.53 7.52
C PHE A 41 -0.94 1.57 8.65
N THR A 42 -2.01 0.80 8.52
CA THR A 42 -3.06 0.72 9.54
C THR A 42 -2.57 0.01 10.79
N THR A 43 -1.79 -1.07 10.66
CA THR A 43 -1.14 -1.73 11.80
C THR A 43 -0.15 -0.79 12.50
N THR A 44 0.63 -0.02 11.74
CA THR A 44 1.55 0.99 12.29
C THR A 44 0.81 2.03 13.13
N ARG A 45 -0.32 2.54 12.63
CA ARG A 45 -1.18 3.48 13.35
C ARG A 45 -1.76 2.84 14.60
N ASP A 46 -2.39 1.67 14.47
CA ASP A 46 -3.10 0.99 15.56
C ASP A 46 -2.17 0.53 16.68
N LYS A 47 -0.90 0.24 16.35
CA LYS A 47 0.17 -0.06 17.33
C LYS A 47 0.85 1.17 17.91
N GLY A 48 0.53 2.37 17.40
CA GLY A 48 1.11 3.61 17.90
C GLY A 48 2.51 3.93 17.41
N TYR A 49 3.07 3.16 16.46
CA TYR A 49 4.45 3.32 16.00
C TYR A 49 4.72 4.69 15.34
N TYR A 50 3.71 5.31 14.70
CA TYR A 50 3.85 6.69 14.22
C TYR A 50 4.07 7.66 15.36
N ARG A 51 3.31 7.54 16.46
CA ARG A 51 3.44 8.40 17.64
C ARG A 51 4.77 8.19 18.36
N GLU A 52 5.29 6.96 18.40
CA GLU A 52 6.63 6.67 18.93
C GLU A 52 7.74 7.43 18.20
N GLU A 53 7.58 7.65 16.89
CA GLU A 53 8.51 8.44 16.08
C GLU A 53 8.21 9.96 16.09
N GLY A 54 7.22 10.42 16.89
CA GLY A 54 6.83 11.83 16.98
C GLY A 54 6.08 12.32 15.74
N LEU A 55 5.29 11.43 15.08
CA LEU A 55 4.51 11.74 13.90
C LEU A 55 3.01 11.71 14.18
N ASP A 56 2.30 12.71 13.65
CA ASP A 56 0.84 12.71 13.49
C ASP A 56 0.50 12.31 12.06
N VAL A 57 0.00 11.07 11.89
CA VAL A 57 -0.25 10.50 10.56
C VAL A 57 -1.73 10.35 10.31
N GLU A 58 -2.21 11.06 9.28
CA GLU A 58 -3.58 11.00 8.79
C GLU A 58 -3.67 10.11 7.55
N LEU A 59 -4.45 9.03 7.63
CA LEU A 59 -4.72 8.13 6.49
C LEU A 59 -5.99 8.61 5.77
N ILE A 60 -5.88 9.09 4.53
CA ILE A 60 -6.97 9.68 3.76
C ILE A 60 -7.34 8.74 2.61
N LEU A 61 -8.59 8.26 2.62
CA LEU A 61 -9.09 7.37 1.57
C LEU A 61 -9.42 8.16 0.30
N MET A 62 -8.75 7.83 -0.80
CA MET A 62 -9.02 8.39 -2.12
C MET A 62 -8.59 7.43 -3.23
N SER A 63 -9.22 7.48 -4.40
CA SER A 63 -8.84 6.60 -5.51
C SER A 63 -7.40 6.86 -5.98
N ALA A 64 -6.71 5.83 -6.50
CA ALA A 64 -5.32 5.91 -6.90
C ALA A 64 -5.00 7.06 -7.89
N PRO A 65 -5.83 7.36 -8.92
CA PRO A 65 -5.62 8.52 -9.78
C PRO A 65 -5.74 9.86 -9.05
N ILE A 66 -6.63 9.98 -8.07
CA ILE A 66 -6.77 11.19 -7.23
C ILE A 66 -5.56 11.30 -6.31
N ALA A 67 -5.15 10.21 -5.66
CA ALA A 67 -3.99 10.17 -4.79
C ALA A 67 -2.68 10.60 -5.49
N SER A 68 -2.48 10.17 -6.74
CA SER A 68 -1.33 10.58 -7.54
C SER A 68 -1.34 12.09 -7.83
N ARG A 69 -2.51 12.67 -8.14
CA ARG A 69 -2.64 14.12 -8.34
C ARG A 69 -2.45 14.90 -7.04
N ALA A 70 -3.06 14.46 -5.94
CA ALA A 70 -2.90 15.06 -4.62
C ALA A 70 -1.43 15.08 -4.16
N LEU A 71 -0.70 13.97 -4.41
CA LEU A 71 0.73 13.90 -4.13
C LEU A 71 1.53 14.91 -4.97
N LEU A 72 1.28 14.99 -6.27
CA LEU A 72 1.93 15.96 -7.15
C LEU A 72 1.60 17.40 -6.76
N GLY A 73 0.36 17.69 -6.42
CA GLY A 73 -0.11 19.01 -5.93
C GLY A 73 0.46 19.39 -4.57
N GLY A 74 0.85 18.42 -3.73
CA GLY A 74 1.30 18.68 -2.36
C GLY A 74 0.18 18.69 -1.32
N ASP A 75 -1.03 18.21 -1.70
CA ASP A 75 -2.14 18.05 -0.78
C ASP A 75 -1.90 16.89 0.21
N VAL A 76 -1.04 15.93 -0.17
CA VAL A 76 -0.54 14.86 0.68
C VAL A 76 0.98 14.71 0.52
N GLU A 77 1.66 14.26 1.57
CA GLU A 77 3.10 14.01 1.58
C GLU A 77 3.46 12.63 1.02
N VAL A 78 2.53 11.67 1.18
CA VAL A 78 2.72 10.26 0.83
C VAL A 78 1.50 9.73 0.10
N ALA A 79 1.71 8.90 -0.92
CA ALA A 79 0.65 8.12 -1.55
C ALA A 79 1.01 6.62 -1.58
N THR A 80 0.03 5.75 -1.27
CA THR A 80 0.24 4.29 -1.27
C THR A 80 -0.40 3.63 -2.50
N VAL A 81 -0.24 4.28 -3.66
CA VAL A 81 -0.97 3.94 -4.91
C VAL A 81 -0.43 2.72 -5.67
N GLY A 82 0.64 2.10 -5.17
CA GLY A 82 1.20 0.90 -5.78
C GLY A 82 1.56 1.07 -7.25
N GLY A 83 1.29 0.06 -8.06
CA GLY A 83 1.57 0.07 -9.49
C GLY A 83 0.90 1.21 -10.28
N ALA A 84 -0.21 1.78 -9.78
CA ALA A 84 -0.85 2.95 -10.39
C ALA A 84 0.02 4.22 -10.31
N GLY A 85 1.04 4.25 -9.45
CA GLY A 85 2.04 5.32 -9.41
C GLY A 85 3.12 5.22 -10.47
N LEU A 86 3.29 4.06 -11.13
CA LEU A 86 4.32 3.86 -12.15
C LEU A 86 4.12 4.73 -13.41
N PRO A 87 2.92 4.82 -14.03
CA PRO A 87 2.75 5.62 -15.22
C PRO A 87 3.23 7.08 -15.08
N PRO A 88 2.83 7.86 -14.07
CA PRO A 88 3.34 9.22 -13.91
C PRO A 88 4.86 9.26 -13.69
N VAL A 89 5.44 8.34 -12.90
CA VAL A 89 6.90 8.26 -12.69
C VAL A 89 7.64 7.98 -13.99
N LEU A 90 7.17 7.02 -14.76
CA LEU A 90 7.75 6.65 -16.07
C LEU A 90 7.59 7.76 -17.12
N SER A 91 6.59 8.62 -16.97
CA SER A 91 6.40 9.81 -17.80
C SER A 91 7.15 11.04 -17.28
N GLY A 92 8.07 10.86 -16.31
CA GLY A 92 8.97 11.93 -15.85
C GLY A 92 8.49 12.73 -14.66
N ALA A 93 7.38 12.35 -13.99
CA ALA A 93 6.96 13.03 -12.77
C ALA A 93 8.05 12.89 -11.67
N PRO A 94 8.31 13.96 -10.88
CA PRO A 94 9.35 13.98 -9.86
C PRO A 94 8.92 13.22 -8.60
N LEU A 95 8.65 11.93 -8.76
CA LEU A 95 8.18 11.01 -7.73
C LEU A 95 9.14 9.83 -7.57
N ARG A 96 9.21 9.25 -6.36
CA ARG A 96 10.04 8.09 -6.02
C ARG A 96 9.26 7.08 -5.19
N PHE A 97 9.41 5.81 -5.54
CA PHE A 97 9.06 4.70 -4.65
C PHE A 97 10.19 4.49 -3.65
N VAL A 98 9.87 4.61 -2.36
CA VAL A 98 10.86 4.51 -1.27
C VAL A 98 10.65 3.31 -0.36
N PHE A 99 9.51 2.64 -0.45
CA PHE A 99 9.16 1.43 0.32
C PHE A 99 8.12 0.61 -0.45
N THR A 100 8.13 -0.72 -0.28
CA THR A 100 7.14 -1.61 -0.90
C THR A 100 6.78 -2.75 0.04
N THR A 101 5.54 -2.80 0.52
CA THR A 101 5.09 -3.86 1.42
C THR A 101 5.00 -5.20 0.71
N TYR A 102 4.42 -5.23 -0.48
CA TYR A 102 4.16 -6.45 -1.25
C TYR A 102 4.68 -6.33 -2.67
N SER A 103 5.25 -7.43 -3.17
CA SER A 103 5.80 -7.52 -4.52
C SER A 103 5.02 -8.45 -5.45
N ARG A 104 3.99 -9.12 -4.94
CA ARG A 104 3.15 -10.03 -5.73
C ARG A 104 1.73 -9.51 -5.83
N PRO A 105 1.06 -9.70 -6.97
CA PRO A 105 -0.35 -9.40 -7.12
C PRO A 105 -1.18 -10.20 -6.10
N MET A 106 -2.12 -9.55 -5.44
CA MET A 106 -3.07 -10.19 -4.52
C MET A 106 -4.49 -10.07 -5.06
N PHE A 107 -4.63 -10.37 -6.37
CA PHE A 107 -5.89 -10.33 -7.09
C PHE A 107 -6.16 -11.64 -7.82
N TRP A 108 -7.44 -11.91 -7.97
CA TRP A 108 -7.99 -13.04 -8.73
C TRP A 108 -9.08 -12.53 -9.65
N LEU A 109 -9.21 -13.12 -10.82
CA LEU A 109 -10.39 -12.97 -11.64
C LEU A 109 -11.36 -14.10 -11.32
N PHE A 110 -12.52 -13.75 -10.83
CA PHE A 110 -13.67 -14.66 -10.66
C PHE A 110 -14.72 -14.35 -11.72
N GLY A 111 -15.29 -15.39 -12.29
CA GLY A 111 -16.36 -15.31 -13.28
C GLY A 111 -17.56 -16.16 -12.92
N LYS A 112 -18.65 -15.99 -13.66
CA LYS A 112 -19.79 -16.91 -13.62
C LYS A 112 -19.33 -18.34 -13.89
N PRO A 113 -20.06 -19.38 -13.45
CA PRO A 113 -19.62 -20.79 -13.55
C PRO A 113 -19.25 -21.26 -14.96
N GLU A 114 -19.88 -20.70 -15.99
CA GLU A 114 -19.62 -20.98 -17.39
C GLU A 114 -18.29 -20.41 -17.90
N ILE A 115 -17.72 -19.39 -17.26
CA ILE A 115 -16.46 -18.77 -17.67
C ILE A 115 -15.28 -19.55 -17.05
N ARG A 116 -14.59 -20.33 -17.88
CA ARG A 116 -13.53 -21.25 -17.45
C ARG A 116 -12.13 -20.77 -17.82
N SER A 117 -12.04 -19.80 -18.72
CA SER A 117 -10.77 -19.27 -19.22
C SER A 117 -10.86 -17.80 -19.60
N ILE A 118 -9.70 -17.15 -19.71
CA ILE A 118 -9.61 -15.75 -20.18
C ILE A 118 -10.21 -15.57 -21.57
N LYS A 119 -10.09 -16.58 -22.46
CA LYS A 119 -10.63 -16.50 -23.83
C LYS A 119 -12.17 -16.40 -23.88
N GLU A 120 -12.85 -16.98 -22.89
CA GLU A 120 -14.31 -16.95 -22.79
C GLU A 120 -14.84 -15.59 -22.29
N LEU A 121 -13.96 -14.65 -21.95
CA LEU A 121 -14.33 -13.27 -21.65
C LEU A 121 -14.68 -12.45 -22.90
N LYS A 122 -14.43 -12.96 -24.12
CA LYS A 122 -14.80 -12.24 -25.35
C LYS A 122 -16.29 -11.91 -25.37
N GLY A 123 -16.60 -10.62 -25.55
CA GLY A 123 -17.99 -10.10 -25.51
C GLY A 123 -18.57 -9.95 -24.09
N LYS A 124 -17.81 -10.24 -23.03
CA LYS A 124 -18.26 -10.18 -21.64
C LYS A 124 -17.89 -8.87 -20.97
N LYS A 125 -18.55 -8.60 -19.81
CA LYS A 125 -18.31 -7.45 -18.95
C LYS A 125 -17.46 -7.88 -17.75
N VAL A 126 -16.38 -7.16 -17.48
CA VAL A 126 -15.51 -7.44 -16.33
C VAL A 126 -15.40 -6.22 -15.42
N GLY A 127 -15.67 -6.42 -14.13
CA GLY A 127 -15.60 -5.39 -13.11
C GLY A 127 -14.17 -5.22 -12.55
N VAL A 128 -13.72 -3.96 -12.48
CA VAL A 128 -12.46 -3.54 -11.84
C VAL A 128 -12.69 -2.37 -10.89
N SER A 129 -11.72 -2.06 -10.03
CA SER A 129 -11.82 -0.92 -9.11
C SER A 129 -11.77 0.44 -9.83
N GLY A 130 -11.07 0.52 -10.95
CA GLY A 130 -10.96 1.74 -11.76
C GLY A 130 -10.08 1.50 -12.96
N ILE A 131 -10.34 2.24 -14.03
CA ILE A 131 -9.47 2.23 -15.21
C ILE A 131 -8.10 2.81 -14.84
N GLY A 132 -7.03 2.13 -15.20
CA GLY A 132 -5.66 2.48 -14.84
C GLY A 132 -5.22 2.03 -13.43
N SER A 133 -6.10 1.35 -12.67
CA SER A 133 -5.72 0.72 -11.41
C SER A 133 -4.87 -0.54 -11.62
N GLY A 134 -4.24 -1.05 -10.54
CA GLY A 134 -3.50 -2.32 -10.58
C GLY A 134 -4.33 -3.48 -11.13
N PRO A 135 -5.55 -3.74 -10.61
CA PRO A 135 -6.44 -4.77 -11.15
C PRO A 135 -6.78 -4.61 -12.64
N ASP A 136 -7.02 -3.37 -13.11
CA ASP A 136 -7.24 -3.11 -14.55
C ASP A 136 -5.99 -3.46 -15.38
N SER A 137 -4.82 -3.07 -14.90
CA SER A 137 -3.55 -3.35 -15.57
C SER A 137 -3.27 -4.84 -15.66
N LEU A 138 -3.50 -5.60 -14.59
CA LEU A 138 -3.35 -7.05 -14.55
C LEU A 138 -4.35 -7.75 -15.49
N LEU A 139 -5.61 -7.32 -15.48
CA LEU A 139 -6.64 -7.85 -16.38
C LEU A 139 -6.26 -7.62 -17.84
N ARG A 140 -5.88 -6.40 -18.21
CA ARG A 140 -5.47 -6.08 -19.60
C ARG A 140 -4.28 -6.90 -20.05
N GLU A 141 -3.29 -7.11 -19.19
CA GLU A 141 -2.15 -7.98 -19.51
C GLU A 141 -2.58 -9.43 -19.70
N ALA A 142 -3.48 -9.96 -18.87
CA ALA A 142 -4.01 -11.30 -19.04
C ALA A 142 -4.81 -11.45 -20.34
N LEU A 143 -5.64 -10.45 -20.69
CA LEU A 143 -6.39 -10.40 -21.94
C LEU A 143 -5.43 -10.42 -23.14
N ARG A 144 -4.43 -9.52 -23.14
CA ARG A 144 -3.43 -9.39 -24.22
C ARG A 144 -2.66 -10.70 -24.45
N ARG A 145 -2.22 -11.38 -23.39
CA ARG A 145 -1.55 -12.69 -23.47
C ARG A 145 -2.44 -13.77 -24.08
N ASN A 146 -3.76 -13.58 -24.07
CA ASN A 146 -4.73 -14.51 -24.66
C ASN A 146 -5.35 -14.01 -25.98
N GLY A 147 -4.76 -12.97 -26.61
CA GLY A 147 -5.20 -12.44 -27.89
C GLY A 147 -6.46 -11.59 -27.83
N LEU A 148 -6.82 -11.10 -26.65
CA LEU A 148 -7.98 -10.20 -26.42
C LEU A 148 -7.52 -8.80 -26.03
N GLU A 149 -8.36 -7.81 -26.34
CA GLU A 149 -8.11 -6.41 -25.99
C GLU A 149 -9.23 -5.86 -25.11
N GLY A 150 -8.84 -5.32 -23.93
CA GLY A 150 -9.75 -4.69 -23.02
C GLY A 150 -10.27 -3.35 -23.56
N GLY A 151 -11.57 -3.19 -23.62
CA GLY A 151 -12.27 -2.07 -24.23
C GLY A 151 -12.77 -2.33 -25.63
N ARG A 152 -12.17 -3.30 -26.37
CA ARG A 152 -12.64 -3.75 -27.69
C ARG A 152 -13.32 -5.10 -27.62
N ASP A 153 -12.60 -6.11 -27.13
CA ASP A 153 -13.10 -7.50 -27.08
C ASP A 153 -13.81 -7.82 -25.75
N VAL A 154 -13.44 -7.10 -24.68
CA VAL A 154 -13.97 -7.25 -23.32
C VAL A 154 -14.32 -5.88 -22.77
N LEU A 155 -15.57 -5.69 -22.33
CA LEU A 155 -16.00 -4.44 -21.71
C LEU A 155 -15.53 -4.38 -20.25
N ILE A 156 -14.65 -3.44 -19.94
CA ILE A 156 -14.13 -3.25 -18.58
C ILE A 156 -14.92 -2.14 -17.91
N LEU A 157 -15.55 -2.46 -16.76
CA LEU A 157 -16.37 -1.52 -15.98
C LEU A 157 -15.65 -1.11 -14.69
N SER A 158 -15.54 0.20 -14.46
CA SER A 158 -15.05 0.77 -13.20
C SER A 158 -16.19 0.76 -12.18
N LEU A 159 -16.11 -0.09 -11.15
CA LEU A 159 -17.13 -0.26 -10.12
C LEU A 159 -16.69 0.27 -8.74
N GLY A 160 -15.50 0.85 -8.62
CA GLY A 160 -15.01 1.50 -7.40
C GLY A 160 -14.48 0.51 -6.38
N VAL A 161 -15.08 0.46 -5.20
CA VAL A 161 -14.56 -0.33 -4.08
C VAL A 161 -14.92 -1.81 -4.18
N MET A 162 -14.13 -2.66 -3.53
CA MET A 162 -14.23 -4.11 -3.63
C MET A 162 -15.63 -4.68 -3.31
N PRO A 163 -16.36 -4.20 -2.27
CA PRO A 163 -17.73 -4.64 -2.02
C PRO A 163 -18.66 -4.42 -3.22
N THR A 164 -18.56 -3.26 -3.87
CA THR A 164 -19.39 -2.91 -5.03
C THR A 164 -19.07 -3.79 -6.25
N ILE A 165 -17.78 -4.09 -6.46
CA ILE A 165 -17.35 -4.98 -7.55
C ILE A 165 -17.96 -6.38 -7.35
N TYR A 166 -17.86 -6.90 -6.13
CA TYR A 166 -18.41 -8.20 -5.78
C TYR A 166 -19.94 -8.24 -5.91
N SER A 167 -20.64 -7.21 -5.41
CA SER A 167 -22.09 -7.08 -5.58
C SER A 167 -22.50 -6.99 -7.06
N GLY A 168 -21.70 -6.32 -7.87
CA GLY A 168 -21.91 -6.26 -9.34
C GLY A 168 -21.80 -7.63 -10.01
N LEU A 169 -20.89 -8.48 -9.55
CA LEU A 169 -20.77 -9.88 -10.01
C LEU A 169 -21.99 -10.70 -9.58
N GLN A 170 -22.42 -10.59 -8.30
CA GLN A 170 -23.58 -11.30 -7.77
C GLN A 170 -24.88 -10.88 -8.50
N ALA A 171 -25.05 -9.61 -8.77
CA ALA A 171 -26.22 -9.08 -9.47
C ALA A 171 -26.20 -9.32 -10.98
N GLY A 172 -25.12 -9.91 -11.54
CA GLY A 172 -24.98 -10.13 -12.98
C GLY A 172 -24.75 -8.86 -13.81
N ILE A 173 -24.45 -7.72 -13.17
CA ILE A 173 -24.06 -6.47 -13.85
C ILE A 173 -22.77 -6.69 -14.65
N VAL A 174 -21.86 -7.49 -14.10
CA VAL A 174 -20.66 -7.99 -14.76
C VAL A 174 -20.65 -9.52 -14.80
N ASP A 175 -19.97 -10.09 -15.79
CA ASP A 175 -19.87 -11.54 -15.97
C ASP A 175 -18.66 -12.11 -15.22
N ALA A 176 -17.65 -11.28 -15.01
CA ALA A 176 -16.48 -11.58 -14.20
C ALA A 176 -16.02 -10.33 -13.43
N ALA A 177 -15.20 -10.53 -12.39
CA ALA A 177 -14.74 -9.44 -11.53
C ALA A 177 -13.31 -9.70 -11.02
N MET A 178 -12.52 -8.66 -10.98
CA MET A 178 -11.23 -8.66 -10.31
C MET A 178 -11.44 -8.49 -8.80
N LEU A 179 -11.17 -9.55 -8.04
CA LEU A 179 -11.43 -9.63 -6.60
C LEU A 179 -10.14 -9.84 -5.81
N SER A 180 -10.18 -9.48 -4.54
CA SER A 180 -9.18 -9.80 -3.52
C SER A 180 -9.87 -10.29 -2.25
N PRO A 181 -9.17 -10.97 -1.31
CA PRO A 181 -9.76 -11.36 -0.04
C PRO A 181 -10.37 -10.15 0.72
N PRO A 182 -11.52 -10.33 1.37
CA PRO A 182 -12.21 -11.60 1.59
C PRO A 182 -13.19 -12.00 0.47
N PHE A 183 -13.37 -11.17 -0.57
CA PHE A 183 -14.39 -11.36 -1.59
C PHE A 183 -14.09 -12.54 -2.53
N THR A 184 -12.83 -12.95 -2.65
CA THR A 184 -12.45 -14.20 -3.33
C THR A 184 -13.06 -15.41 -2.64
N PHE A 185 -13.01 -15.48 -1.30
CA PHE A 185 -13.59 -16.58 -0.52
C PHE A 185 -15.12 -16.59 -0.65
N ARG A 186 -15.74 -15.40 -0.55
CA ARG A 186 -17.19 -15.27 -0.74
C ARG A 186 -17.64 -15.64 -2.16
N ALA A 187 -16.83 -15.31 -3.17
CA ALA A 187 -17.14 -15.68 -4.55
C ALA A 187 -17.09 -17.21 -4.74
N GLU A 188 -16.08 -17.87 -4.18
CA GLU A 188 -15.93 -19.32 -4.18
C GLU A 188 -17.14 -19.99 -3.48
N GLU A 189 -17.52 -19.52 -2.27
CA GLU A 189 -18.66 -20.01 -1.50
C GLU A 189 -20.00 -19.83 -2.25
N ASN A 190 -20.13 -18.79 -3.06
CA ASN A 190 -21.32 -18.50 -3.89
C ASN A 190 -21.27 -19.13 -5.28
N GLY A 191 -20.34 -20.06 -5.54
CA GLY A 191 -20.28 -20.84 -6.76
C GLY A 191 -19.69 -20.12 -7.98
N PHE A 192 -19.12 -18.92 -7.81
CA PHE A 192 -18.34 -18.29 -8.86
C PHE A 192 -17.01 -19.03 -9.07
N ARG A 193 -16.52 -19.03 -10.29
CA ARG A 193 -15.32 -19.76 -10.66
C ARG A 193 -14.07 -18.88 -10.63
N GLU A 194 -12.99 -19.36 -10.01
CA GLU A 194 -11.65 -18.78 -10.22
C GLU A 194 -11.24 -19.02 -11.68
N VAL A 195 -11.10 -17.95 -12.44
CA VAL A 195 -10.63 -17.98 -13.85
C VAL A 195 -9.12 -17.90 -13.90
N ILE A 196 -8.53 -17.02 -13.07
CA ILE A 196 -7.08 -16.88 -12.91
C ILE A 196 -6.72 -16.33 -11.53
N ALA A 197 -5.69 -16.93 -10.91
CA ALA A 197 -5.02 -16.41 -9.73
C ALA A 197 -3.76 -15.65 -10.16
N PHE A 198 -3.77 -14.34 -10.08
CA PHE A 198 -2.60 -13.53 -10.44
C PHE A 198 -1.44 -13.73 -9.47
N THR A 199 -1.71 -14.14 -8.22
CA THR A 199 -0.68 -14.49 -7.24
C THR A 199 0.23 -15.64 -7.69
N LYS A 200 -0.26 -16.49 -8.60
CA LYS A 200 0.47 -17.65 -9.16
C LYS A 200 1.21 -17.31 -10.45
N GLN A 201 1.07 -16.08 -10.95
CA GLN A 201 1.73 -15.63 -12.16
C GLN A 201 3.11 -15.04 -11.84
N ASP A 202 4.05 -15.15 -12.80
CA ASP A 202 5.36 -14.45 -12.71
C ASP A 202 5.17 -12.96 -13.04
N LEU A 203 4.54 -12.26 -12.11
CA LEU A 203 4.25 -10.83 -12.18
C LEU A 203 4.69 -10.15 -10.90
N VAL A 204 5.19 -8.93 -11.02
CA VAL A 204 5.48 -8.04 -9.90
C VAL A 204 4.43 -6.94 -9.87
N GLU A 205 3.78 -6.78 -8.73
CA GLU A 205 2.82 -5.71 -8.47
C GLU A 205 3.24 -4.95 -7.22
N LEU A 206 3.35 -3.64 -7.34
CA LEU A 206 3.71 -2.78 -6.21
C LEU A 206 2.46 -2.49 -5.38
N GLN A 207 2.26 -3.21 -4.26
CA GLN A 207 1.14 -2.94 -3.37
C GLN A 207 1.62 -2.48 -2.00
N GLY A 208 0.90 -1.52 -1.40
CA GLY A 208 1.31 -0.90 -0.16
C GLY A 208 2.68 -0.23 -0.26
N SER A 209 2.99 0.36 -1.41
CA SER A 209 4.25 1.07 -1.64
C SER A 209 4.13 2.51 -1.17
N ILE A 210 5.21 3.06 -0.66
CA ILE A 210 5.33 4.48 -0.34
C ILE A 210 5.88 5.20 -1.57
N LEU A 211 5.05 6.07 -2.14
CA LEU A 211 5.41 7.01 -3.21
C LEU A 211 5.45 8.42 -2.63
N VAL A 212 6.53 9.14 -2.88
CA VAL A 212 6.76 10.50 -2.39
C VAL A 212 7.28 11.41 -3.50
N LYS A 213 7.19 12.75 -3.34
CA LYS A 213 7.89 13.70 -4.21
C LYS A 213 9.39 13.69 -3.95
N GLU A 214 10.21 13.84 -4.99
CA GLU A 214 11.66 14.02 -4.87
C GLU A 214 12.01 15.20 -3.95
N GLY A 215 11.23 16.28 -4.03
CA GLY A 215 11.39 17.44 -3.16
C GLY A 215 11.27 17.09 -1.68
N PHE A 216 10.39 16.16 -1.28
CA PHE A 216 10.27 15.73 0.11
C PHE A 216 11.49 14.93 0.58
N LEU A 217 12.03 14.05 -0.27
CA LEU A 217 13.28 13.33 -0.01
C LEU A 217 14.46 14.28 0.25
N GLN A 218 14.47 15.44 -0.41
CA GLN A 218 15.58 16.40 -0.33
C GLN A 218 15.40 17.42 0.81
N SER A 219 14.17 17.92 1.00
CA SER A 219 13.89 19.00 1.96
C SER A 219 13.73 18.52 3.40
N ASP A 220 13.16 17.32 3.61
CA ASP A 220 12.94 16.77 4.95
C ASP A 220 13.14 15.24 5.00
N PRO A 221 14.36 14.76 4.72
CA PRO A 221 14.69 13.35 4.79
C PRO A 221 14.54 12.76 6.20
N ALA A 222 14.65 13.59 7.25
CA ALA A 222 14.54 13.16 8.64
C ALA A 222 13.11 12.74 8.98
N THR A 223 12.12 13.52 8.60
CA THR A 223 10.70 13.18 8.80
C THR A 223 10.32 11.97 7.96
N LEU A 224 10.79 11.88 6.72
CA LEU A 224 10.55 10.70 5.89
C LEU A 224 11.20 9.43 6.47
N GLU A 225 12.41 9.52 7.03
CA GLU A 225 13.08 8.39 7.71
C GLU A 225 12.26 7.91 8.91
N LYS A 226 11.76 8.82 9.75
CA LYS A 226 10.85 8.49 10.87
C LYS A 226 9.59 7.77 10.38
N PHE A 227 8.97 8.26 9.29
CA PHE A 227 7.79 7.66 8.70
C PHE A 227 8.07 6.24 8.18
N ILE A 228 9.18 6.05 7.45
CA ILE A 228 9.63 4.74 6.98
C ILE A 228 9.94 3.82 8.16
N ARG A 229 10.58 4.31 9.23
CA ARG A 229 10.90 3.54 10.44
C ARG A 229 9.63 3.04 11.13
N ALA A 230 8.66 3.91 11.36
CA ALA A 230 7.39 3.54 11.93
C ALA A 230 6.66 2.50 11.06
N THR A 231 6.59 2.73 9.74
CA THR A 231 5.95 1.81 8.79
C THR A 231 6.68 0.47 8.75
N SER A 232 8.03 0.46 8.82
CA SER A 232 8.84 -0.77 8.90
C SER A 232 8.54 -1.57 10.17
N LYS A 233 8.30 -0.92 11.32
CA LYS A 233 7.86 -1.61 12.55
C LYS A 233 6.51 -2.31 12.33
N GLY A 234 5.53 -1.65 11.72
CA GLY A 234 4.24 -2.25 11.38
C GLY A 234 4.35 -3.38 10.36
N PHE A 235 5.19 -3.23 9.35
CA PHE A 235 5.52 -4.26 8.38
C PHE A 235 6.15 -5.50 9.05
N LEU A 236 7.14 -5.32 9.92
CA LEU A 236 7.77 -6.41 10.66
C LEU A 236 6.80 -7.06 11.66
N TYR A 237 5.90 -6.28 12.28
CA TYR A 237 4.84 -6.82 13.13
C TYR A 237 3.97 -7.81 12.36
N ILE A 238 3.48 -7.43 11.18
CA ILE A 238 2.69 -8.32 10.32
C ILE A 238 3.50 -9.56 9.94
N LYS A 239 4.76 -9.38 9.57
CA LYS A 239 5.63 -10.43 9.06
C LYS A 239 6.01 -11.47 10.11
N GLN A 240 6.17 -11.08 11.37
CA GLN A 240 6.74 -11.88 12.44
C GLN A 240 5.75 -12.27 13.54
N ASN A 241 4.60 -11.57 13.63
CA ASN A 241 3.59 -11.82 14.65
C ASN A 241 2.24 -12.23 14.03
N ARG A 242 2.16 -13.50 13.60
CA ARG A 242 0.93 -14.07 13.01
C ARG A 242 -0.26 -13.95 13.96
N ALA A 243 -0.07 -14.34 15.24
CA ALA A 243 -1.15 -14.34 16.23
C ALA A 243 -1.73 -12.95 16.47
N GLY A 244 -0.87 -11.92 16.55
CA GLY A 244 -1.31 -10.53 16.70
C GLY A 244 -1.88 -9.91 15.42
N THR A 245 -1.48 -10.43 14.25
CA THR A 245 -1.92 -9.88 12.94
C THR A 245 -3.31 -10.39 12.57
N ILE A 246 -3.66 -11.64 12.85
CA ILE A 246 -4.97 -12.23 12.49
C ILE A 246 -6.14 -11.40 13.03
N PRO A 247 -6.20 -10.99 14.31
CA PRO A 247 -7.29 -10.14 14.81
C PRO A 247 -7.35 -8.78 14.12
N ILE A 248 -6.20 -8.17 13.79
CA ILE A 248 -6.15 -6.91 13.05
C ILE A 248 -6.75 -7.11 11.65
N LEU A 249 -6.29 -8.13 10.94
CA LEU A 249 -6.76 -8.46 9.60
C LEU A 249 -8.26 -8.79 9.58
N GLY A 250 -8.74 -9.54 10.58
CA GLY A 250 -10.16 -9.86 10.74
C GLY A 250 -11.05 -8.62 10.85
N ARG A 251 -10.64 -7.65 11.67
CA ARG A 251 -11.35 -6.36 11.78
C ARG A 251 -11.33 -5.58 10.46
N TYR A 252 -10.18 -5.53 9.78
CA TYR A 252 -10.05 -4.81 8.50
C TYR A 252 -10.85 -5.42 7.37
N LEU A 253 -10.82 -6.74 7.25
CA LEU A 253 -11.55 -7.47 6.22
C LEU A 253 -13.02 -7.72 6.59
N GLN A 254 -13.40 -7.44 7.85
CA GLN A 254 -14.73 -7.75 8.40
C GLN A 254 -15.09 -9.25 8.23
N VAL A 255 -14.16 -10.10 8.63
CA VAL A 255 -14.31 -11.57 8.58
C VAL A 255 -13.97 -12.19 9.93
N ASN A 256 -14.39 -13.47 10.12
CA ASN A 256 -14.03 -14.25 11.29
C ASN A 256 -12.53 -14.60 11.32
N ALA A 257 -12.08 -15.15 12.44
CA ALA A 257 -10.66 -15.49 12.66
C ALA A 257 -10.12 -16.51 11.66
N ASP A 258 -10.93 -17.49 11.25
CA ASP A 258 -10.50 -18.55 10.32
C ASP A 258 -10.26 -18.00 8.92
N LEU A 259 -11.15 -17.17 8.40
CA LEU A 259 -10.96 -16.49 7.12
C LEU A 259 -9.81 -15.48 7.17
N ALA A 260 -9.64 -14.78 8.29
CA ALA A 260 -8.50 -13.89 8.49
C ALA A 260 -7.17 -14.67 8.50
N ALA A 261 -7.13 -15.84 9.17
CA ALA A 261 -5.97 -16.71 9.16
C ALA A 261 -5.68 -17.25 7.75
N LYS A 262 -6.70 -17.71 7.02
CA LYS A 262 -6.58 -18.15 5.62
C LYS A 262 -6.04 -17.03 4.74
N ALA A 263 -6.56 -15.81 4.87
CA ALA A 263 -6.07 -14.65 4.13
C ALA A 263 -4.62 -14.30 4.47
N TYR A 264 -4.25 -14.35 5.75
CA TYR A 264 -2.87 -14.11 6.17
C TYR A 264 -1.90 -15.14 5.58
N ASP A 265 -2.17 -16.44 5.79
CA ASP A 265 -1.25 -17.52 5.44
C ASP A 265 -1.11 -17.71 3.93
N GLN A 266 -2.21 -17.59 3.17
CA GLN A 266 -2.25 -17.90 1.74
C GLN A 266 -2.01 -16.67 0.84
N VAL A 267 -2.24 -15.46 1.34
CA VAL A 267 -2.23 -14.24 0.52
C VAL A 267 -1.24 -13.21 1.06
N VAL A 268 -1.47 -12.72 2.29
CA VAL A 268 -0.72 -11.58 2.84
C VAL A 268 0.75 -11.94 3.03
N ARG A 269 1.03 -12.96 3.81
CA ARG A 269 2.40 -13.34 4.19
C ARG A 269 3.28 -13.75 2.99
N PRO A 270 2.79 -14.56 2.02
CA PRO A 270 3.58 -14.92 0.82
C PRO A 270 3.85 -13.77 -0.15
N ALA A 271 3.02 -12.72 -0.14
CA ALA A 271 3.19 -11.57 -1.03
C ALA A 271 4.16 -10.51 -0.49
N MET A 272 4.47 -10.54 0.82
CA MET A 272 5.35 -9.56 1.47
C MET A 272 6.77 -9.59 0.91
N THR A 273 7.34 -8.41 0.74
CA THR A 273 8.77 -8.25 0.41
C THR A 273 9.66 -8.75 1.56
N GLN A 274 10.97 -8.85 1.31
CA GLN A 274 11.89 -9.30 2.35
C GLN A 274 12.05 -8.27 3.47
N ASP A 275 12.21 -7.00 3.10
CA ASP A 275 12.61 -5.91 4.00
C ASP A 275 11.97 -4.54 3.65
N GLY A 276 10.92 -4.53 2.85
CA GLY A 276 10.31 -3.28 2.35
C GLY A 276 10.98 -2.75 1.07
N THR A 277 11.91 -3.50 0.46
CA THR A 277 12.59 -3.12 -0.78
C THR A 277 12.35 -4.13 -1.90
N LEU A 278 12.77 -3.79 -3.11
CA LEU A 278 12.86 -4.69 -4.26
C LEU A 278 14.32 -4.77 -4.71
N ASN A 279 14.77 -5.98 -5.05
CA ASN A 279 16.02 -6.14 -5.77
C ASN A 279 15.86 -5.64 -7.23
N GLU A 280 16.99 -5.52 -7.95
CA GLU A 280 16.99 -4.94 -9.30
C GLU A 280 16.14 -5.75 -10.29
N GLU A 281 16.13 -7.08 -10.19
CA GLU A 281 15.31 -7.95 -11.05
C GLU A 281 13.82 -7.67 -10.86
N LEU A 282 13.35 -7.58 -9.62
CA LEU A 282 11.96 -7.26 -9.29
C LEU A 282 11.60 -5.83 -9.71
N GLN A 283 12.53 -4.87 -9.59
CA GLN A 283 12.32 -3.50 -10.09
C GLN A 283 12.12 -3.49 -11.61
N LYS A 284 12.97 -4.22 -12.38
CA LYS A 284 12.82 -4.37 -13.84
C LYS A 284 11.47 -4.99 -14.20
N LYS A 285 11.12 -6.11 -13.56
CA LYS A 285 9.81 -6.77 -13.77
C LYS A 285 8.63 -5.86 -13.44
N ALA A 286 8.71 -5.08 -12.36
CA ALA A 286 7.63 -4.16 -11.95
C ALA A 286 7.30 -3.11 -13.01
N VAL A 287 8.29 -2.63 -13.76
CA VAL A 287 8.10 -1.57 -14.76
C VAL A 287 7.84 -2.10 -16.16
N GLU A 288 8.28 -3.31 -16.49
CA GLU A 288 8.28 -3.85 -17.85
C GLU A 288 6.91 -3.84 -18.53
N HIS A 289 5.87 -4.34 -17.83
CA HIS A 289 4.52 -4.40 -18.41
C HIS A 289 3.89 -3.02 -18.58
N VAL A 290 4.28 -2.05 -17.74
CA VAL A 290 3.81 -0.67 -17.82
C VAL A 290 4.51 0.06 -18.96
N LEU A 291 5.82 -0.13 -19.13
CA LEU A 291 6.60 0.42 -20.22
C LEU A 291 6.04 0.00 -21.59
N LYS A 292 5.76 -1.31 -21.76
CA LYS A 292 5.16 -1.84 -22.99
C LYS A 292 3.82 -1.19 -23.35
N ARG A 293 3.04 -0.80 -22.33
CA ARG A 293 1.72 -0.16 -22.52
C ARG A 293 1.80 1.33 -22.83
N LEU A 294 2.77 2.04 -22.23
CA LEU A 294 2.88 3.49 -22.35
C LEU A 294 3.66 3.95 -23.60
N ASP A 295 4.25 3.03 -24.35
CA ASP A 295 5.14 3.33 -25.48
C ASP A 295 6.23 4.35 -25.14
N VAL A 296 6.80 4.22 -23.92
CA VAL A 296 7.89 5.08 -23.48
C VAL A 296 9.16 4.65 -24.15
N LYS A 297 9.69 5.50 -25.06
CA LYS A 297 10.90 5.19 -25.85
C LYS A 297 12.17 5.16 -25.01
N GLU A 298 12.29 6.09 -24.05
CA GLU A 298 13.44 6.21 -23.16
C GLU A 298 12.97 6.22 -21.71
N PRO A 299 12.83 5.04 -21.10
CA PRO A 299 12.40 4.95 -19.71
C PRO A 299 13.48 5.52 -18.77
N PRO A 300 13.09 6.17 -17.66
CA PRO A 300 14.03 6.60 -16.64
C PRO A 300 14.83 5.41 -16.10
N ALA A 301 16.09 5.64 -15.73
CA ALA A 301 16.89 4.64 -15.01
C ALA A 301 16.18 4.20 -13.72
N LEU A 302 16.34 2.94 -13.29
CA LEU A 302 15.67 2.39 -12.11
C LEU A 302 15.86 3.24 -10.86
N GLY A 303 17.05 3.82 -10.65
CA GLY A 303 17.32 4.73 -9.55
C GLY A 303 16.56 6.06 -9.61
N ARG A 304 15.95 6.39 -10.78
CA ARG A 304 15.02 7.51 -10.92
C ARG A 304 13.56 7.13 -10.61
N ILE A 305 13.28 5.85 -10.49
CA ILE A 305 11.95 5.31 -10.16
C ILE A 305 11.91 4.89 -8.70
N PHE A 306 12.96 4.19 -8.24
CA PHE A 306 13.07 3.59 -6.92
C PHE A 306 14.26 4.18 -6.16
N ASP A 307 14.02 4.63 -4.93
CA ASP A 307 15.07 4.99 -3.97
C ASP A 307 14.81 4.34 -2.62
N PHE A 308 15.39 3.18 -2.42
CA PHE A 308 15.25 2.42 -1.17
C PHE A 308 16.37 2.70 -0.16
N SER A 309 17.16 3.78 -0.31
CA SER A 309 18.29 4.10 0.55
C SER A 309 17.88 4.24 2.03
N LEU A 310 16.85 5.05 2.30
CA LEU A 310 16.33 5.23 3.66
C LEU A 310 15.71 3.94 4.22
N THR A 311 15.02 3.16 3.40
CA THR A 311 14.43 1.88 3.83
C THR A 311 15.50 0.88 4.23
N ARG A 312 16.60 0.75 3.46
CA ARG A 312 17.73 -0.12 3.81
C ARG A 312 18.42 0.34 5.08
N LYS A 313 18.65 1.65 5.23
CA LYS A 313 19.22 2.25 6.46
C LYS A 313 18.37 1.91 7.67
N VAL A 314 17.05 2.10 7.58
CA VAL A 314 16.10 1.80 8.66
C VAL A 314 16.08 0.31 8.98
N ALA A 315 16.04 -0.56 7.96
CA ALA A 315 16.04 -2.01 8.18
C ALA A 315 17.30 -2.48 8.92
N ALA A 316 18.47 -1.97 8.52
CA ALA A 316 19.75 -2.26 9.19
C ALA A 316 19.77 -1.76 10.65
N ASP A 317 19.26 -0.55 10.90
CA ASP A 317 19.16 0.03 12.24
C ASP A 317 18.22 -0.78 13.17
N LEU A 318 17.03 -1.15 12.70
CA LEU A 318 16.10 -1.99 13.44
C LEU A 318 16.69 -3.38 13.76
N GLN A 319 17.40 -3.97 12.80
CA GLN A 319 18.09 -5.24 13.00
C GLN A 319 19.22 -5.13 14.04
N THR A 320 20.07 -4.10 13.93
CA THR A 320 21.19 -3.86 14.88
C THR A 320 20.68 -3.62 16.29
N LYS A 321 19.56 -2.92 16.44
CA LYS A 321 18.90 -2.67 17.73
C LYS A 321 18.13 -3.89 18.26
N GLY A 322 18.08 -4.98 17.52
CA GLY A 322 17.35 -6.20 17.89
C GLY A 322 15.84 -5.96 18.07
N TRP A 323 15.27 -4.99 17.32
CA TRP A 323 13.84 -4.66 17.44
C TRP A 323 12.96 -5.87 17.07
N LYS A 324 12.00 -6.20 17.94
CA LYS A 324 11.03 -7.28 17.73
C LYS A 324 9.62 -6.76 17.99
N PRO A 325 8.60 -7.23 17.22
CA PRO A 325 7.21 -6.86 17.44
C PRO A 325 6.70 -7.44 18.76
N GLY A 326 6.14 -6.58 19.63
CA GLY A 326 5.57 -6.98 20.91
C GLY A 326 6.57 -7.11 22.06
N ALA A 327 7.76 -6.53 21.90
CA ALA A 327 8.69 -6.32 23.01
C ALA A 327 8.27 -5.12 23.85
#